data_c051436c5be1829de4833f296765fba4
#
_entry.id   c051436c5be1829de4833f296765fba4
#
_cell.length_a   1.000
_cell.length_b   1.000
_cell.length_c   1.000
_cell.angle_alpha   90.00
_cell.angle_beta   90.00
_cell.angle_gamma   90.00
#
_symmetry.space_group_name_H-M   'P 1'
#
loop_
_entity.id
_entity.type
_entity.pdbx_description
1 polymer ?
#
loop_
_entity_poly.entity_id
_entity_poly.type
_entity_poly.pdbx_seq_one_letter_code
_entity_poly.pdbx_strand_id
1 'polypeptide(L)' 'TLSVEEELAAVIEKAKAAELDEAEFIDMVRILWEEETC' A
#
# COMPACT_ATOMS: atom_id res chain seq x y z
N THR A 1 -1.27 16.29 11.17
CA THR A 1 -0.77 15.86 9.86
C THR A 1 -0.06 14.52 9.97
N LEU A 2 -0.54 13.54 9.25
CA LEU A 2 0.06 12.21 9.28
C LEU A 2 1.25 12.15 8.33
N SER A 3 2.30 11.46 8.77
CA SER A 3 3.44 11.23 7.90
C SER A 3 3.14 10.11 6.91
N VAL A 4 3.95 10.04 5.87
CA VAL A 4 3.79 8.96 4.89
C VAL A 4 3.94 7.60 5.56
N GLU A 5 4.86 7.49 6.50
CA GLU A 5 5.06 6.24 7.20
C GLU A 5 3.83 5.82 8.01
N GLU A 6 3.19 6.79 8.66
CA GLU A 6 2.01 6.48 9.45
C GLU A 6 0.86 6.02 8.56
N GLU A 7 0.66 6.70 7.45
CA GLU A 7 -0.39 6.32 6.53
C GLU A 7 -0.09 4.95 5.90
N LEU A 8 1.16 4.71 5.58
CA LEU A 8 1.56 3.44 5.01
C LEU A 8 1.33 2.30 6.00
N ALA A 9 1.65 2.55 7.27
CA ALA A 9 1.43 1.52 8.29
C ALA A 9 -0.04 1.15 8.39
N ALA A 10 -0.92 2.13 8.31
CA ALA A 10 -2.36 1.87 8.36
C ALA A 10 -2.80 1.02 7.17
N VAL A 11 -2.27 1.34 6.00
CA VAL A 11 -2.61 0.57 4.80
C VAL A 11 -2.09 -0.85 4.90
N ILE A 12 -0.89 -1.01 5.45
CA ILE A 12 -0.32 -2.34 5.61
C ILE A 12 -1.17 -3.19 6.56
N GLU A 13 -1.68 -2.57 7.63
CA GLU A 13 -2.56 -3.31 8.53
C GLU A 13 -3.84 -3.76 7.83
N LYS A 14 -4.38 -2.93 6.97
CA LYS A 14 -5.55 -3.31 6.20
C LYS A 14 -5.24 -4.45 5.25
N ALA A 15 -4.06 -4.41 4.62
CA ALA A 15 -3.65 -5.47 3.72
C ALA A 15 -3.52 -6.80 4.46
N LYS A 16 -2.96 -6.74 5.67
CA LYS A 16 -2.82 -7.95 6.47
C LYS A 16 -4.19 -8.51 6.87
N ALA A 17 -5.11 -7.62 7.21
CA ALA A 17 -6.47 -8.06 7.56
C ALA A 17 -7.16 -8.69 6.37
N ALA A 18 -6.82 -8.27 5.16
CA ALA A 18 -7.36 -8.85 3.93
C ALA A 18 -6.59 -10.08 3.48
N GLU A 19 -5.58 -10.47 4.25
CA GLU A 19 -4.75 -11.66 3.98
C GLU A 19 -3.98 -11.55 2.66
N LEU A 20 -3.54 -10.35 2.35
CA LEU A 20 -2.71 -10.13 1.17
C LEU A 20 -1.25 -10.47 1.49
N ASP A 21 -0.58 -11.09 0.53
CA ASP A 21 0.86 -11.32 0.62
C ASP A 21 1.62 -10.04 0.34
N GLU A 22 2.84 -10.00 0.84
CA GLU A 22 3.70 -8.85 0.58
C GLU A 22 3.87 -8.63 -0.93
N ALA A 23 4.08 -9.71 -1.67
CA ALA A 23 4.27 -9.60 -3.13
C ALA A 23 3.04 -9.00 -3.80
N GLU A 24 1.87 -9.44 -3.40
CA GLU A 24 0.63 -8.91 -3.96
C GLU A 24 0.46 -7.44 -3.59
N PHE A 25 0.77 -7.10 -2.35
CA PHE A 25 0.66 -5.73 -1.90
C PHE A 25 1.60 -4.81 -2.67
N ILE A 26 2.84 -5.24 -2.86
CA ILE A 26 3.83 -4.47 -3.60
C ILE A 26 3.40 -4.27 -5.05
N ASP A 27 2.80 -5.30 -5.63
CA ASP A 27 2.30 -5.23 -7.00
C ASP A 27 1.24 -4.14 -7.11
N MET A 28 0.31 -4.11 -6.17
CA MET A 28 -0.74 -3.09 -6.16
C MET A 28 -0.16 -1.69 -6.02
N VAL A 29 0.84 -1.54 -5.17
CA VAL A 29 1.49 -0.26 -4.98
C VAL A 29 2.12 0.22 -6.28
N ARG A 30 2.76 -0.68 -7.01
CA ARG A 30 3.39 -0.33 -8.28
C ARG A 30 2.37 0.12 -9.31
N ILE A 31 1.27 -0.61 -9.39
CA ILE A 31 0.23 -0.27 -10.35
C ILE A 31 -0.34 1.10 -10.06
N LEU A 32 -0.64 1.36 -8.79
CA LEU A 32 -1.18 2.65 -8.40
C LEU A 32 -0.17 3.77 -8.61
N TRP A 33 1.09 3.48 -8.35
CA TRP A 33 2.15 4.46 -8.54
C TRP A 33 2.19 4.91 -10.01
N GLU A 34 2.14 3.95 -10.92
CA GLU A 34 2.21 4.25 -12.32
C GLU A 34 0.96 4.98 -12.82
N GLU A 35 -0.19 4.61 -12.28
CA GLU A 35 -1.42 5.26 -12.68
C GLU A 35 -1.45 6.73 -12.27
N GLU A 36 -0.85 7.03 -11.14
CA GLU A 36 -0.91 8.39 -10.60
C GLU A 36 0.18 9.30 -11.11
N THR A 37 1.20 8.75 -11.72
CA THR A 37 2.32 9.55 -12.20
C THR A 37 2.24 9.93 -13.66
N CYS A 38 1.25 9.50 -14.40
CA CYS A 38 1.21 9.84 -15.82
C CYS A 38 0.70 11.23 -16.12
#